data_5a3d8e4cf0452f591493ff57154970ee
#
_entry.id   5a3d8e4cf0452f591493ff57154970ee
#
_cell.length_a   1.000
_cell.length_b   1.000
_cell.length_c   1.000
_cell.angle_alpha   90.00
_cell.angle_beta   90.00
_cell.angle_gamma   90.00
#
_symmetry.space_group_name_H-M   'P 1'
#
loop_
_entity.id
_entity.type
_entity.pdbx_description
1 polymer ?
#
loop_
_entity_poly.entity_id
_entity_poly.type
_entity_poly.pdbx_seq_one_letter_code
_entity_poly.pdbx_strand_id
1 'polypeptide(L)'
;MSAEHVEARPGAYADSVALMSISADVRRADGVHAALIAMATELNLGLLPEMGFRPPAGAGPNHLLIAIRATGQAALSSALAAVDAALTARPAAEPGALAAAALPRTVGAAVRASGPGLALISVPGPYAFAEAMDALDAGCDVMIFSDNVPVEQEILLKDIAAQRDLLVMGPDCGTAIVGGVGLGFAHTLAAGPIGLVAASGTGAQQVACLLDYAGTGVSAVLGVGGRDLSAAVGGRSARAALTALGDDPGTDFIIVVSKPPDPDVAAGLRDYALTLATPVQFAFVGTGRPDLTAATEAALRAIGQPVPAWPRWPGPSVATPSVAVGSGEPRAGEPRAGALRGLFAGGTLCVEAMVIAAERLGPIRSNVPLQPELRLSPLGPVPGTTGPGKTGPGSTATGHAMIDFGDDELTAGRAHPMIDQSLRIERLAIEAADPAVAVILLDVVLGHGAHPDPAAELGPAIAAGRERGGAAFVVSLIGARSDPQGLEAQASALQAAGAHVFGSNAAAARFAADLAARS
;
A
#
# COMPACT_ATOMS: atom_id res chain seq x y z
N MET A 1 -12.08 35.46 8.14
CA MET A 1 -11.35 35.03 9.36
C MET A 1 -11.44 33.52 9.40
N SER A 2 -10.33 32.83 9.58
CA SER A 2 -10.34 31.36 9.71
C SER A 2 -11.14 30.93 10.94
N ALA A 3 -11.97 29.92 10.79
CA ALA A 3 -12.70 29.29 11.89
C ALA A 3 -12.04 27.95 12.22
N GLU A 4 -12.00 27.61 13.52
CA GLU A 4 -11.36 26.39 14.02
C GLU A 4 -12.28 25.68 15.01
N HIS A 5 -12.28 24.34 14.96
CA HIS A 5 -12.98 23.49 15.91
C HIS A 5 -12.10 22.32 16.30
N VAL A 6 -11.96 22.07 17.60
CA VAL A 6 -11.24 20.90 18.15
C VAL A 6 -12.07 20.34 19.28
N GLU A 7 -12.46 19.07 19.17
CA GLU A 7 -13.20 18.36 20.22
C GLU A 7 -12.75 16.92 20.36
N ALA A 8 -12.99 16.35 21.54
CA ALA A 8 -12.84 14.92 21.82
C ALA A 8 -14.18 14.35 22.31
N ARG A 9 -14.81 13.50 21.50
CA ARG A 9 -16.13 12.89 21.77
C ARG A 9 -15.96 11.58 22.53
N PRO A 10 -16.41 11.45 23.78
CA PRO A 10 -16.34 10.20 24.52
C PRO A 10 -17.33 9.18 23.97
N GLY A 11 -16.94 7.89 23.99
CA GLY A 11 -17.83 6.78 23.64
C GLY A 11 -18.17 6.65 22.15
N ALA A 12 -17.56 7.47 21.28
CA ALA A 12 -17.64 7.32 19.83
C ALA A 12 -16.39 6.55 19.36
N TYR A 13 -16.61 5.43 18.67
CA TYR A 13 -15.55 4.62 18.07
C TYR A 13 -15.87 4.35 16.60
N ALA A 14 -14.87 4.50 15.76
CA ALA A 14 -14.86 3.97 14.41
C ALA A 14 -13.45 3.42 14.09
N ASP A 15 -13.38 2.48 13.16
CA ASP A 15 -12.08 1.92 12.77
C ASP A 15 -11.19 2.97 12.09
N SER A 16 -9.88 2.75 12.15
CA SER A 16 -8.90 3.73 11.68
C SER A 16 -9.01 4.02 10.18
N VAL A 17 -9.35 3.02 9.36
CA VAL A 17 -9.50 3.20 7.90
C VAL A 17 -10.70 4.10 7.59
N ALA A 18 -11.84 3.86 8.25
CA ALA A 18 -13.02 4.70 8.12
C ALA A 18 -12.73 6.14 8.55
N LEU A 19 -12.05 6.34 9.70
CA LEU A 19 -11.70 7.67 10.19
C LEU A 19 -10.70 8.39 9.28
N MET A 20 -9.74 7.67 8.72
CA MET A 20 -8.78 8.20 7.74
C MET A 20 -9.48 8.63 6.45
N SER A 21 -10.44 7.82 5.97
CA SER A 21 -11.25 8.18 4.80
C SER A 21 -12.06 9.45 5.05
N ILE A 22 -12.76 9.54 6.19
CA ILE A 22 -13.51 10.73 6.60
C ILE A 22 -12.58 11.96 6.69
N SER A 23 -11.39 11.81 7.29
CA SER A 23 -10.40 12.90 7.37
C SER A 23 -9.99 13.39 5.99
N ALA A 24 -9.76 12.47 5.04
CA ALA A 24 -9.37 12.78 3.66
C ALA A 24 -10.50 13.52 2.93
N ASP A 25 -11.75 13.04 3.06
CA ASP A 25 -12.92 13.65 2.42
C ASP A 25 -13.17 15.07 2.96
N VAL A 26 -13.09 15.25 4.28
CA VAL A 26 -13.26 16.56 4.91
C VAL A 26 -12.17 17.55 4.52
N ARG A 27 -10.92 17.10 4.37
CA ARG A 27 -9.83 17.96 3.89
C ARG A 27 -10.03 18.44 2.47
N ARG A 28 -10.70 17.67 1.62
CA ARG A 28 -11.01 18.03 0.22
C ARG A 28 -12.20 18.97 0.09
N ALA A 29 -12.98 19.15 1.16
CA ALA A 29 -14.15 20.02 1.13
C ALA A 29 -13.75 21.50 0.93
N ASP A 30 -14.56 22.22 0.16
CA ASP A 30 -14.32 23.63 -0.14
C ASP A 30 -14.17 24.47 1.13
N GLY A 31 -13.07 25.19 1.19
CA GLY A 31 -12.78 26.10 2.30
C GLY A 31 -12.22 25.41 3.56
N VAL A 32 -11.89 24.12 3.54
CA VAL A 32 -11.17 23.45 4.62
C VAL A 32 -9.67 23.54 4.37
N HIS A 33 -8.91 23.95 5.38
CA HIS A 33 -7.45 24.08 5.32
C HIS A 33 -6.71 22.92 5.99
N ALA A 34 -7.30 22.38 7.06
CA ALA A 34 -6.75 21.24 7.80
C ALA A 34 -7.89 20.48 8.47
N ALA A 35 -7.81 19.14 8.47
CA ALA A 35 -8.72 18.28 9.22
C ALA A 35 -7.98 17.02 9.71
N LEU A 36 -8.29 16.62 10.94
CA LEU A 36 -7.89 15.35 11.54
C LEU A 36 -9.10 14.76 12.26
N ILE A 37 -9.60 13.64 11.77
CA ILE A 37 -10.64 12.84 12.42
C ILE A 37 -10.00 11.47 12.74
N ALA A 38 -9.77 11.19 14.02
CA ALA A 38 -9.03 10.02 14.48
C ALA A 38 -9.43 9.64 15.91
N MET A 39 -9.03 8.48 16.40
CA MET A 39 -9.08 8.21 17.83
C MET A 39 -8.00 9.06 18.55
N ALA A 40 -8.30 9.60 19.75
CA ALA A 40 -7.42 10.48 20.51
C ALA A 40 -6.29 9.71 21.23
N THR A 41 -5.52 8.93 20.46
CA THR A 41 -4.31 8.26 20.93
C THR A 41 -3.21 9.28 21.24
N GLU A 42 -2.18 8.91 21.99
CA GLU A 42 -1.02 9.79 22.24
C GLU A 42 -0.38 10.27 20.95
N LEU A 43 -0.26 9.39 19.95
CA LEU A 43 0.24 9.73 18.62
C LEU A 43 -0.60 10.84 17.97
N ASN A 44 -1.91 10.63 17.87
CA ASN A 44 -2.81 11.58 17.20
C ASN A 44 -2.94 12.90 17.96
N LEU A 45 -2.88 12.87 19.29
CA LEU A 45 -2.83 14.08 20.12
C LEU A 45 -1.50 14.83 19.93
N GLY A 46 -0.39 14.11 19.75
CA GLY A 46 0.94 14.69 19.45
C GLY A 46 1.01 15.39 18.11
N LEU A 47 0.21 14.99 17.12
CA LEU A 47 0.15 15.63 15.79
C LEU A 47 -0.59 16.98 15.79
N LEU A 48 -1.53 17.20 16.72
CA LEU A 48 -2.32 18.43 16.75
C LEU A 48 -1.47 19.71 16.80
N PRO A 49 -0.43 19.82 17.67
CA PRO A 49 0.45 20.99 17.70
C PRO A 49 1.19 21.22 16.38
N GLU A 50 1.63 20.16 15.71
CA GLU A 50 2.32 20.23 14.41
C GLU A 50 1.39 20.76 13.30
N MET A 51 0.10 20.38 13.37
CA MET A 51 -0.95 20.90 12.51
C MET A 51 -1.45 22.29 12.94
N GLY A 52 -0.91 22.84 14.04
CA GLY A 52 -1.29 24.15 14.59
C GLY A 52 -2.58 24.14 15.42
N PHE A 53 -3.07 22.98 15.86
CA PHE A 53 -4.21 22.85 16.76
C PHE A 53 -3.78 22.73 18.22
N ARG A 54 -4.68 23.06 19.14
CA ARG A 54 -4.47 22.81 20.58
C ARG A 54 -5.16 21.51 20.98
N PRO A 55 -4.43 20.55 21.60
CA PRO A 55 -5.05 19.33 22.10
C PRO A 55 -6.15 19.63 23.13
N PRO A 56 -7.31 18.97 23.04
CA PRO A 56 -8.39 19.15 23.98
C PRO A 56 -8.01 18.53 25.34
N ALA A 57 -8.31 19.24 26.43
CA ALA A 57 -8.00 18.77 27.77
C ALA A 57 -8.82 17.51 28.13
N GLY A 58 -8.17 16.52 28.72
CA GLY A 58 -8.81 15.27 29.15
C GLY A 58 -9.16 14.30 28.03
N ALA A 59 -8.68 14.54 26.80
CA ALA A 59 -8.80 13.58 25.73
C ALA A 59 -7.98 12.31 26.04
N GLY A 60 -8.53 11.15 25.70
CA GLY A 60 -7.88 9.86 25.90
C GLY A 60 -8.21 8.90 24.76
N PRO A 61 -7.54 7.75 24.67
CA PRO A 61 -7.54 6.87 23.50
C PRO A 61 -8.92 6.35 23.09
N ASN A 62 -9.89 6.38 23.99
CA ASN A 62 -11.29 5.98 23.73
C ASN A 62 -12.20 7.14 23.31
N HIS A 63 -11.63 8.31 23.03
CA HIS A 63 -12.37 9.45 22.52
C HIS A 63 -12.13 9.60 21.02
N LEU A 64 -13.16 9.95 20.28
CA LEU A 64 -13.03 10.37 18.89
C LEU A 64 -12.57 11.85 18.86
N LEU A 65 -11.44 12.10 18.27
CA LEU A 65 -10.86 13.41 18.05
C LEU A 65 -11.37 13.98 16.71
N ILE A 66 -11.88 15.22 16.74
CA ILE A 66 -12.26 15.97 15.54
C ILE A 66 -11.57 17.33 15.62
N ALA A 67 -10.65 17.60 14.71
CA ALA A 67 -9.96 18.87 14.60
C ALA A 67 -10.08 19.38 13.15
N ILE A 68 -10.70 20.54 12.95
CA ILE A 68 -10.96 21.12 11.63
C ILE A 68 -10.65 22.61 11.65
N ARG A 69 -9.94 23.10 10.61
CA ARG A 69 -9.73 24.52 10.34
C ARG A 69 -10.22 24.87 8.95
N ALA A 70 -11.05 25.91 8.85
CA ALA A 70 -11.69 26.32 7.62
C ALA A 70 -11.57 27.84 7.39
N THR A 71 -11.85 28.29 6.17
CA THR A 71 -11.85 29.71 5.76
C THR A 71 -12.83 30.58 6.54
N GLY A 72 -13.90 29.97 7.10
CA GLY A 72 -14.93 30.68 7.87
C GLY A 72 -15.95 29.71 8.48
N GLN A 73 -16.87 30.26 9.26
CA GLN A 73 -17.84 29.49 10.05
C GLN A 73 -18.77 28.62 9.19
N ALA A 74 -19.16 29.09 8.00
CA ALA A 74 -20.03 28.32 7.10
C ALA A 74 -19.34 27.05 6.60
N ALA A 75 -18.08 27.14 6.13
CA ALA A 75 -17.29 25.99 5.69
C ALA A 75 -17.02 25.03 6.86
N LEU A 76 -16.71 25.55 8.06
CA LEU A 76 -16.53 24.73 9.26
C LEU A 76 -17.81 23.97 9.62
N SER A 77 -18.96 24.61 9.62
CA SER A 77 -20.25 23.97 9.93
C SER A 77 -20.60 22.88 8.90
N SER A 78 -20.33 23.14 7.61
CA SER A 78 -20.51 22.15 6.54
C SER A 78 -19.60 20.94 6.74
N ALA A 79 -18.33 21.17 7.08
CA ALA A 79 -17.36 20.11 7.33
C ALA A 79 -17.74 19.24 8.54
N LEU A 80 -18.19 19.86 9.65
CA LEU A 80 -18.68 19.14 10.84
C LEU A 80 -19.93 18.31 10.51
N ALA A 81 -20.86 18.84 9.74
CA ALA A 81 -22.04 18.10 9.30
C ALA A 81 -21.67 16.91 8.41
N ALA A 82 -20.65 17.03 7.57
CA ALA A 82 -20.14 15.94 6.76
C ALA A 82 -19.51 14.83 7.62
N VAL A 83 -18.74 15.20 8.67
CA VAL A 83 -18.22 14.23 9.67
C VAL A 83 -19.36 13.47 10.32
N ASP A 84 -20.38 14.19 10.84
CA ASP A 84 -21.50 13.57 11.53
C ASP A 84 -22.31 12.65 10.60
N ALA A 85 -22.53 13.06 9.36
CA ALA A 85 -23.18 12.23 8.34
C ALA A 85 -22.38 10.96 8.03
N ALA A 86 -21.08 11.09 7.84
CA ALA A 86 -20.20 9.94 7.54
C ALA A 86 -20.12 8.96 8.71
N LEU A 87 -20.05 9.44 9.95
CA LEU A 87 -20.05 8.61 11.15
C LEU A 87 -21.40 7.89 11.38
N THR A 88 -22.51 8.48 10.91
CA THR A 88 -23.85 7.89 11.03
C THR A 88 -24.25 7.03 9.84
N ALA A 89 -23.58 7.15 8.70
CA ALA A 89 -23.80 6.39 7.47
C ALA A 89 -23.32 4.93 7.58
N ARG A 90 -23.48 4.26 8.72
CA ARG A 90 -23.33 2.81 8.81
C ARG A 90 -24.34 2.14 7.89
N PRO A 91 -23.99 1.01 7.21
CA PRO A 91 -24.98 0.21 6.54
C PRO A 91 -26.10 -0.09 7.55
N ALA A 92 -27.29 0.40 7.27
CA ALA A 92 -28.46 0.11 8.09
C ALA A 92 -28.60 -1.42 8.13
N ALA A 93 -28.58 -2.01 9.32
CA ALA A 93 -28.99 -3.38 9.54
C ALA A 93 -30.39 -3.52 8.92
N GLU A 94 -30.62 -4.55 8.09
CA GLU A 94 -31.89 -4.78 7.43
C GLU A 94 -33.05 -4.70 8.43
N PRO A 95 -34.16 -4.01 8.11
CA PRO A 95 -35.33 -3.95 8.99
C PRO A 95 -35.98 -5.33 9.04
N GLY A 96 -35.72 -6.09 10.08
CA GLY A 96 -36.25 -7.45 10.26
C GLY A 96 -35.51 -8.30 11.28
N ALA A 97 -34.39 -7.86 11.80
CA ALA A 97 -33.71 -8.57 12.89
C ALA A 97 -34.52 -8.45 14.16
N LEU A 98 -35.01 -9.59 14.65
CA LEU A 98 -35.62 -9.81 15.97
C LEU A 98 -34.88 -8.99 17.05
N ALA A 99 -35.64 -8.43 18.00
CA ALA A 99 -35.22 -7.56 19.10
C ALA A 99 -33.73 -7.71 19.46
N ALA A 100 -32.96 -6.66 19.18
CA ALA A 100 -31.51 -6.68 19.23
C ALA A 100 -31.02 -7.20 20.60
N ALA A 101 -30.50 -8.43 20.61
CA ALA A 101 -29.66 -8.89 21.70
C ALA A 101 -28.52 -7.88 21.85
N ALA A 102 -28.20 -7.51 23.11
CA ALA A 102 -27.10 -6.57 23.37
C ALA A 102 -25.85 -7.05 22.63
N LEU A 103 -25.25 -6.16 21.82
CA LEU A 103 -24.04 -6.48 21.09
C LEU A 103 -22.97 -7.01 22.06
N PRO A 104 -22.25 -8.08 21.69
CA PRO A 104 -21.19 -8.62 22.53
C PRO A 104 -20.11 -7.54 22.74
N ARG A 105 -19.58 -7.47 23.96
CA ARG A 105 -18.61 -6.44 24.35
C ARG A 105 -17.16 -6.86 24.14
N THR A 106 -16.92 -8.16 23.91
CA THR A 106 -15.58 -8.72 23.66
C THR A 106 -15.66 -9.71 22.50
N VAL A 107 -14.51 -9.98 21.87
CA VAL A 107 -14.42 -10.98 20.80
C VAL A 107 -14.84 -12.35 21.31
N GLY A 108 -14.38 -12.76 22.49
CA GLY A 108 -14.78 -14.03 23.09
C GLY A 108 -16.28 -14.13 23.37
N ALA A 109 -16.95 -13.02 23.72
CA ALA A 109 -18.41 -13.03 23.88
C ALA A 109 -19.12 -13.18 22.51
N ALA A 110 -18.58 -12.56 21.46
CA ALA A 110 -19.11 -12.71 20.10
C ALA A 110 -18.97 -14.16 19.62
N VAL A 111 -17.81 -14.75 19.79
CA VAL A 111 -17.53 -16.14 19.40
C VAL A 111 -18.45 -17.13 20.12
N ARG A 112 -18.68 -16.94 21.41
CA ARG A 112 -19.63 -17.79 22.15
C ARG A 112 -21.06 -17.69 21.61
N ALA A 113 -21.42 -16.57 20.99
CA ALA A 113 -22.76 -16.37 20.42
C ALA A 113 -22.90 -16.88 19.00
N SER A 114 -21.84 -16.77 18.17
CA SER A 114 -21.87 -17.07 16.73
C SER A 114 -21.00 -18.26 16.29
N GLY A 115 -20.18 -18.81 17.18
CA GLY A 115 -19.17 -19.83 16.86
C GLY A 115 -17.82 -19.23 16.47
N PRO A 116 -16.76 -20.07 16.39
CA PRO A 116 -15.43 -19.66 15.99
C PRO A 116 -15.40 -19.24 14.51
N GLY A 117 -14.45 -18.39 14.17
CA GLY A 117 -14.23 -17.87 12.82
C GLY A 117 -12.93 -17.10 12.75
N LEU A 118 -12.92 -16.01 12.00
CA LEU A 118 -11.77 -15.10 11.87
C LEU A 118 -12.07 -13.77 12.59
N ALA A 119 -11.25 -13.40 13.56
CA ALA A 119 -11.32 -12.10 14.21
C ALA A 119 -10.43 -11.08 13.48
N LEU A 120 -11.06 -10.02 12.91
CA LEU A 120 -10.34 -8.89 12.31
C LEU A 120 -10.12 -7.80 13.35
N ILE A 121 -8.87 -7.51 13.68
CA ILE A 121 -8.46 -6.53 14.70
C ILE A 121 -7.88 -5.30 14.02
N SER A 122 -8.52 -4.14 14.25
CA SER A 122 -8.16 -2.83 13.70
C SER A 122 -8.21 -1.74 14.77
N VAL A 123 -7.83 -2.08 16.00
CA VAL A 123 -7.67 -1.12 17.11
C VAL A 123 -6.25 -0.56 17.11
N PRO A 124 -5.94 0.56 17.80
CA PRO A 124 -4.56 1.04 17.91
C PRO A 124 -3.62 -0.05 18.46
N GLY A 125 -2.43 -0.18 17.86
CA GLY A 125 -1.47 -1.27 18.09
C GLY A 125 -1.24 -1.68 19.55
N PRO A 126 -1.10 -0.72 20.51
CA PRO A 126 -0.95 -1.06 21.93
C PRO A 126 -2.12 -1.88 22.54
N TYR A 127 -3.30 -1.85 21.93
CA TYR A 127 -4.48 -2.59 22.40
C TYR A 127 -4.73 -3.88 21.61
N ALA A 128 -4.10 -4.04 20.45
CA ALA A 128 -4.33 -5.19 19.56
C ALA A 128 -3.99 -6.53 20.22
N PHE A 129 -2.98 -6.55 21.08
CA PHE A 129 -2.57 -7.76 21.79
C PHE A 129 -3.69 -8.35 22.66
N ALA A 130 -4.40 -7.53 23.43
CA ALA A 130 -5.46 -8.00 24.32
C ALA A 130 -6.65 -8.57 23.54
N GLU A 131 -7.04 -7.90 22.45
CA GLU A 131 -8.13 -8.36 21.59
C GLU A 131 -7.75 -9.66 20.85
N ALA A 132 -6.49 -9.77 20.39
CA ALA A 132 -6.00 -10.99 19.75
C ALA A 132 -5.97 -12.18 20.74
N MET A 133 -5.56 -11.95 21.99
CA MET A 133 -5.57 -12.98 23.03
C MET A 133 -6.99 -13.47 23.32
N ASP A 134 -7.98 -12.55 23.47
CA ASP A 134 -9.38 -12.94 23.70
C ASP A 134 -9.95 -13.76 22.53
N ALA A 135 -9.56 -13.42 21.28
CA ALA A 135 -9.92 -14.18 20.08
C ALA A 135 -9.28 -15.59 20.06
N LEU A 136 -7.97 -15.68 20.30
CA LEU A 136 -7.26 -16.97 20.36
C LEU A 136 -7.79 -17.86 21.50
N ASP A 137 -8.07 -17.28 22.66
CA ASP A 137 -8.65 -18.00 23.79
C ASP A 137 -10.07 -18.53 23.50
N ALA A 138 -10.78 -17.85 22.59
CA ALA A 138 -12.08 -18.29 22.12
C ALA A 138 -12.02 -19.29 20.94
N GLY A 139 -10.82 -19.63 20.44
CA GLY A 139 -10.62 -20.57 19.34
C GLY A 139 -10.80 -19.97 17.94
N CYS A 140 -10.55 -18.67 17.79
CA CYS A 140 -10.59 -17.99 16.49
C CYS A 140 -9.20 -17.79 15.90
N ASP A 141 -9.09 -17.92 14.57
CA ASP A 141 -8.01 -17.30 13.81
C ASP A 141 -8.06 -15.78 13.94
N VAL A 142 -6.92 -15.14 13.79
CA VAL A 142 -6.82 -13.69 13.98
C VAL A 142 -6.15 -13.03 12.79
N MET A 143 -6.74 -11.94 12.29
CA MET A 143 -6.10 -10.99 11.40
C MET A 143 -5.88 -9.67 12.13
N ILE A 144 -4.64 -9.31 12.38
CA ILE A 144 -4.27 -8.03 12.99
C ILE A 144 -3.88 -7.06 11.87
N PHE A 145 -4.84 -6.21 11.49
CA PHE A 145 -4.63 -5.12 10.54
C PHE A 145 -3.76 -4.01 11.14
N SER A 146 -3.87 -3.82 12.46
CA SER A 146 -3.13 -2.81 13.22
C SER A 146 -1.62 -2.96 13.08
N ASP A 147 -0.96 -1.84 12.87
CA ASP A 147 0.48 -1.64 12.95
C ASP A 147 0.93 -1.33 14.40
N ASN A 148 2.23 -1.02 14.59
CA ASN A 148 2.80 -0.59 15.87
C ASN A 148 2.53 -1.53 17.06
N VAL A 149 2.35 -2.82 16.82
CA VAL A 149 2.33 -3.87 17.86
C VAL A 149 3.78 -4.24 18.20
N PRO A 150 4.18 -4.27 19.48
CA PRO A 150 5.53 -4.68 19.88
C PRO A 150 5.89 -6.08 19.36
N VAL A 151 7.16 -6.26 18.94
CA VAL A 151 7.61 -7.52 18.33
C VAL A 151 7.52 -8.70 19.30
N GLU A 152 7.74 -8.47 20.59
CA GLU A 152 7.62 -9.49 21.64
C GLU A 152 6.17 -9.98 21.78
N GLN A 153 5.20 -9.08 21.61
CA GLN A 153 3.78 -9.44 21.62
C GLN A 153 3.40 -10.21 20.35
N GLU A 154 3.91 -9.82 19.19
CA GLU A 154 3.74 -10.55 17.94
C GLU A 154 4.23 -12.00 18.07
N ILE A 155 5.45 -12.19 18.57
CA ILE A 155 6.05 -13.52 18.79
C ILE A 155 5.17 -14.36 19.71
N LEU A 156 4.74 -13.78 20.86
CA LEU A 156 3.90 -14.48 21.83
C LEU A 156 2.55 -14.90 21.25
N LEU A 157 1.88 -14.03 20.50
CA LEU A 157 0.60 -14.34 19.84
C LEU A 157 0.75 -15.50 18.85
N LYS A 158 1.80 -15.48 18.03
CA LYS A 158 2.07 -16.51 17.03
C LYS A 158 2.46 -17.85 17.67
N ASP A 159 3.20 -17.83 18.77
CA ASP A 159 3.55 -19.06 19.52
C ASP A 159 2.32 -19.66 20.21
N ILE A 160 1.43 -18.85 20.77
CA ILE A 160 0.16 -19.30 21.36
C ILE A 160 -0.78 -19.87 20.29
N ALA A 161 -0.89 -19.20 19.15
CA ALA A 161 -1.69 -19.66 18.02
C ALA A 161 -1.21 -21.02 17.51
N ALA A 162 0.10 -21.19 17.33
CA ALA A 162 0.69 -22.45 16.91
C ALA A 162 0.41 -23.62 17.89
N GLN A 163 0.38 -23.34 19.20
CA GLN A 163 0.03 -24.36 20.21
C GLN A 163 -1.44 -24.79 20.16
N ARG A 164 -2.30 -23.99 19.53
CA ARG A 164 -3.75 -24.20 19.44
C ARG A 164 -4.23 -24.57 18.04
N ASP A 165 -3.29 -24.77 17.12
CA ASP A 165 -3.60 -24.99 15.70
C ASP A 165 -4.44 -23.86 15.08
N LEU A 166 -4.09 -22.61 15.43
CA LEU A 166 -4.68 -21.39 14.94
C LEU A 166 -3.66 -20.55 14.17
N LEU A 167 -4.16 -19.65 13.33
CA LEU A 167 -3.35 -18.72 12.54
C LEU A 167 -3.47 -17.27 13.05
N VAL A 168 -2.34 -16.60 13.21
CA VAL A 168 -2.27 -15.14 13.38
C VAL A 168 -1.71 -14.53 12.09
N MET A 169 -2.57 -13.84 11.35
CA MET A 169 -2.20 -13.00 10.22
C MET A 169 -1.83 -11.60 10.72
N GLY A 170 -0.60 -11.16 10.46
CA GLY A 170 -0.10 -9.87 11.00
C GLY A 170 0.72 -10.05 12.30
N PRO A 171 0.94 -8.95 13.07
CA PRO A 171 0.49 -7.55 12.86
C PRO A 171 0.91 -6.92 11.53
N ASP A 172 0.33 -5.76 11.23
CA ASP A 172 0.52 -5.07 9.95
C ASP A 172 0.13 -5.98 8.76
N CYS A 173 -0.99 -6.69 8.90
CA CYS A 173 -1.59 -7.44 7.80
C CYS A 173 -2.59 -6.56 7.06
N GLY A 174 -2.12 -5.87 6.03
CA GLY A 174 -2.97 -4.98 5.23
C GLY A 174 -3.88 -5.71 4.23
N THR A 175 -3.60 -6.98 3.90
CA THR A 175 -4.28 -7.70 2.82
C THR A 175 -4.45 -9.18 3.14
N ALA A 176 -5.68 -9.67 3.08
CA ALA A 176 -5.97 -11.11 3.09
C ALA A 176 -7.22 -11.41 2.23
N ILE A 177 -7.34 -12.64 1.75
CA ILE A 177 -8.54 -13.20 1.12
C ILE A 177 -8.76 -14.58 1.71
N VAL A 178 -9.87 -14.75 2.42
CA VAL A 178 -10.21 -16.00 3.11
C VAL A 178 -11.64 -16.39 2.74
N GLY A 179 -11.84 -17.61 2.26
CA GLY A 179 -13.15 -18.08 1.82
C GLY A 179 -13.76 -17.23 0.69
N GLY A 180 -12.94 -16.62 -0.17
CA GLY A 180 -13.36 -15.71 -1.23
C GLY A 180 -13.73 -14.30 -0.77
N VAL A 181 -13.58 -13.99 0.53
CA VAL A 181 -13.85 -12.66 1.11
C VAL A 181 -12.55 -11.88 1.24
N GLY A 182 -12.49 -10.71 0.62
CA GLY A 182 -11.37 -9.78 0.77
C GLY A 182 -11.43 -9.03 2.10
N LEU A 183 -10.29 -8.93 2.77
CA LEU A 183 -10.12 -8.27 4.07
C LEU A 183 -9.02 -7.22 3.97
N GLY A 184 -9.26 -6.02 4.50
CA GLY A 184 -8.36 -4.88 4.39
C GLY A 184 -8.30 -4.33 2.96
N PHE A 185 -7.08 -4.09 2.46
CA PHE A 185 -6.83 -3.67 1.08
C PHE A 185 -6.82 -4.88 0.15
N ALA A 186 -7.96 -5.30 -0.33
CA ALA A 186 -8.10 -6.53 -1.10
C ALA A 186 -8.78 -6.31 -2.44
N HIS A 187 -8.40 -7.10 -3.44
CA HIS A 187 -9.02 -7.11 -4.76
C HIS A 187 -10.24 -8.05 -4.80
N THR A 188 -11.14 -7.79 -5.74
CA THR A 188 -12.22 -8.71 -6.08
C THR A 188 -11.72 -9.69 -7.12
N LEU A 189 -11.37 -10.90 -6.69
CA LEU A 189 -10.75 -11.93 -7.52
C LEU A 189 -11.66 -13.13 -7.74
N ALA A 190 -11.45 -13.82 -8.85
CA ALA A 190 -12.04 -15.13 -9.06
C ALA A 190 -11.38 -16.18 -8.15
N ALA A 191 -12.15 -17.19 -7.74
CA ALA A 191 -11.59 -18.37 -7.09
C ALA A 191 -10.69 -19.14 -8.06
N GLY A 192 -9.60 -19.70 -7.55
CA GLY A 192 -8.63 -20.46 -8.36
C GLY A 192 -7.71 -21.31 -7.47
N PRO A 193 -6.81 -22.10 -8.09
CA PRO A 193 -6.05 -23.13 -7.39
C PRO A 193 -4.75 -22.62 -6.73
N ILE A 194 -4.47 -21.33 -6.76
CA ILE A 194 -3.21 -20.80 -6.23
C ILE A 194 -3.45 -20.12 -4.88
N GLY A 195 -2.78 -20.63 -3.83
CA GLY A 195 -2.72 -19.99 -2.52
C GLY A 195 -1.53 -19.03 -2.40
N LEU A 196 -1.72 -17.89 -1.73
CA LEU A 196 -0.64 -16.95 -1.46
C LEU A 196 -0.36 -16.86 0.04
N VAL A 197 0.90 -17.00 0.44
CA VAL A 197 1.41 -16.63 1.76
C VAL A 197 2.22 -15.36 1.61
N ALA A 198 1.84 -14.28 2.30
CA ALA A 198 2.40 -12.98 2.00
C ALA A 198 2.89 -12.22 3.26
N ALA A 199 4.20 -12.04 3.37
CA ALA A 199 4.82 -11.06 4.25
C ALA A 199 4.95 -9.69 3.56
N SER A 200 4.01 -9.40 2.65
CA SER A 200 3.97 -8.19 1.82
C SER A 200 2.57 -7.99 1.26
N GLY A 201 1.88 -6.93 1.69
CA GLY A 201 0.54 -6.61 1.19
C GLY A 201 0.53 -6.31 -0.32
N THR A 202 1.28 -5.30 -0.76
CA THR A 202 1.30 -4.88 -2.16
C THR A 202 1.96 -5.87 -3.11
N GLY A 203 2.91 -6.68 -2.61
CA GLY A 203 3.45 -7.81 -3.36
C GLY A 203 2.40 -8.90 -3.62
N ALA A 204 1.60 -9.24 -2.60
CA ALA A 204 0.48 -10.16 -2.76
C ALA A 204 -0.57 -9.62 -3.73
N GLN A 205 -0.90 -8.33 -3.62
CA GLN A 205 -1.84 -7.66 -4.53
C GLN A 205 -1.36 -7.73 -5.99
N GLN A 206 -0.07 -7.46 -6.25
CA GLN A 206 0.49 -7.57 -7.60
C GLN A 206 0.39 -9.00 -8.15
N VAL A 207 0.82 -10.01 -7.37
CA VAL A 207 0.75 -11.42 -7.81
C VAL A 207 -0.69 -11.85 -8.04
N ALA A 208 -1.60 -11.50 -7.13
CA ALA A 208 -3.02 -11.83 -7.23
C ALA A 208 -3.69 -11.21 -8.48
N CYS A 209 -3.37 -9.93 -8.79
CA CYS A 209 -3.86 -9.28 -10.00
C CYS A 209 -3.30 -9.92 -11.28
N LEU A 210 -2.03 -10.33 -11.30
CA LEU A 210 -1.45 -11.05 -12.43
C LEU A 210 -2.14 -12.42 -12.63
N LEU A 211 -2.46 -13.13 -11.54
CA LEU A 211 -3.24 -14.37 -11.61
C LEU A 211 -4.67 -14.15 -12.14
N ASP A 212 -5.31 -13.03 -11.74
CA ASP A 212 -6.62 -12.64 -12.28
C ASP A 212 -6.56 -12.34 -13.80
N TYR A 213 -5.52 -11.62 -14.25
CA TYR A 213 -5.28 -11.40 -15.68
C TYR A 213 -5.08 -12.70 -16.46
N ALA A 214 -4.41 -13.68 -15.86
CA ALA A 214 -4.23 -15.00 -16.45
C ALA A 214 -5.51 -15.83 -16.44
N GLY A 215 -6.58 -15.38 -15.78
CA GLY A 215 -7.83 -16.11 -15.62
C GLY A 215 -7.72 -17.30 -14.67
N THR A 216 -6.70 -17.33 -13.81
CA THR A 216 -6.43 -18.45 -12.90
C THR A 216 -7.09 -18.24 -11.54
N GLY A 217 -7.06 -17.02 -10.99
CA GLY A 217 -7.60 -16.72 -9.66
C GLY A 217 -6.76 -17.24 -8.50
N VAL A 218 -7.31 -17.11 -7.27
CA VAL A 218 -6.64 -17.54 -6.03
C VAL A 218 -7.59 -18.39 -5.18
N SER A 219 -7.03 -19.34 -4.41
CA SER A 219 -7.77 -20.10 -3.38
C SER A 219 -7.89 -19.27 -2.10
N ALA A 220 -6.78 -18.71 -1.64
CA ALA A 220 -6.71 -17.79 -0.52
C ALA A 220 -5.48 -16.89 -0.63
N VAL A 221 -5.50 -15.77 0.10
CA VAL A 221 -4.34 -14.91 0.34
C VAL A 221 -4.20 -14.73 1.84
N LEU A 222 -3.14 -15.30 2.42
CA LEU A 222 -2.86 -15.25 3.85
C LEU A 222 -1.71 -14.28 4.12
N GLY A 223 -2.07 -13.07 4.58
CA GLY A 223 -1.09 -12.04 4.94
C GLY A 223 -0.49 -12.34 6.31
N VAL A 224 0.81 -12.55 6.40
CA VAL A 224 1.49 -12.96 7.64
C VAL A 224 2.14 -11.81 8.42
N GLY A 225 2.02 -10.58 7.87
CA GLY A 225 2.65 -9.37 8.42
C GLY A 225 4.06 -9.12 7.89
N GLY A 226 4.41 -7.82 7.76
CA GLY A 226 5.66 -7.38 7.12
C GLY A 226 6.94 -7.86 7.81
N ARG A 227 6.87 -8.17 9.13
CA ARG A 227 8.01 -8.61 9.95
C ARG A 227 8.12 -10.12 10.14
N ASP A 228 7.14 -10.91 9.69
CA ASP A 228 7.12 -12.36 9.97
C ASP A 228 8.41 -13.06 9.52
N LEU A 229 8.95 -12.69 8.35
CA LEU A 229 10.17 -13.28 7.81
C LEU A 229 11.47 -12.62 8.28
N SER A 230 11.42 -11.82 9.35
CA SER A 230 12.63 -11.31 10.02
C SER A 230 13.25 -12.36 10.92
N ALA A 231 14.54 -12.20 11.26
CA ALA A 231 15.23 -13.07 12.22
C ALA A 231 14.51 -13.13 13.59
N ALA A 232 13.92 -12.03 14.04
CA ALA A 232 13.24 -11.95 15.34
C ALA A 232 11.95 -12.79 15.37
N VAL A 233 11.13 -12.71 14.33
CA VAL A 233 9.83 -13.40 14.27
C VAL A 233 9.98 -14.83 13.72
N GLY A 234 10.92 -15.08 12.82
CA GLY A 234 11.36 -16.41 12.42
C GLY A 234 10.39 -17.19 11.51
N GLY A 235 9.47 -16.54 10.80
CA GLY A 235 8.56 -17.17 9.85
C GLY A 235 7.45 -18.00 10.48
N ARG A 236 7.02 -17.63 11.69
CA ARG A 236 6.01 -18.38 12.48
C ARG A 236 4.67 -18.50 11.77
N SER A 237 4.10 -17.36 11.37
CA SER A 237 2.83 -17.35 10.66
C SER A 237 2.97 -17.87 9.22
N ALA A 238 4.11 -17.62 8.56
CA ALA A 238 4.35 -18.17 7.22
C ALA A 238 4.33 -19.69 7.22
N ARG A 239 4.92 -20.33 8.24
CA ARG A 239 4.88 -21.79 8.40
C ARG A 239 3.45 -22.30 8.62
N ALA A 240 2.68 -21.67 9.53
CA ALA A 240 1.28 -22.03 9.78
C ALA A 240 0.41 -21.82 8.52
N ALA A 241 0.58 -20.72 7.81
CA ALA A 241 -0.12 -20.45 6.55
C ALA A 241 0.22 -21.45 5.44
N LEU A 242 1.49 -21.86 5.34
CA LEU A 242 1.91 -22.93 4.41
C LEU A 242 1.23 -24.26 4.74
N THR A 243 1.12 -24.62 6.04
CA THR A 243 0.37 -25.81 6.47
C THR A 243 -1.09 -25.70 6.06
N ALA A 244 -1.76 -24.60 6.41
CA ALA A 244 -3.18 -24.38 6.13
C ALA A 244 -3.49 -24.47 4.62
N LEU A 245 -2.66 -23.86 3.77
CA LEU A 245 -2.82 -23.96 2.32
C LEU A 245 -2.42 -25.33 1.75
N GLY A 246 -1.46 -25.99 2.36
CA GLY A 246 -1.06 -27.35 1.97
C GLY A 246 -2.13 -28.41 2.26
N ASP A 247 -2.94 -28.17 3.28
CA ASP A 247 -4.06 -29.04 3.67
C ASP A 247 -5.39 -28.64 2.99
N ASP A 248 -5.43 -27.47 2.33
CA ASP A 248 -6.62 -27.01 1.61
C ASP A 248 -6.79 -27.74 0.27
N PRO A 249 -7.89 -28.51 0.08
CA PRO A 249 -8.13 -29.23 -1.17
C PRO A 249 -8.40 -28.31 -2.39
N GLY A 250 -8.63 -27.00 -2.16
CA GLY A 250 -8.78 -26.00 -3.20
C GLY A 250 -7.45 -25.38 -3.65
N THR A 251 -6.31 -25.78 -3.03
CA THR A 251 -4.99 -25.19 -3.30
C THR A 251 -4.06 -26.23 -3.95
N ASP A 252 -3.79 -26.07 -5.24
CA ASP A 252 -2.89 -26.94 -6.01
C ASP A 252 -1.45 -26.43 -6.04
N PHE A 253 -1.24 -25.16 -5.74
CA PHE A 253 0.08 -24.50 -5.78
C PHE A 253 0.13 -23.31 -4.81
N ILE A 254 1.27 -23.10 -4.17
CA ILE A 254 1.46 -22.03 -3.20
C ILE A 254 2.58 -21.08 -3.67
N ILE A 255 2.34 -19.76 -3.58
CA ILE A 255 3.38 -18.73 -3.79
C ILE A 255 3.61 -17.99 -2.47
N VAL A 256 4.87 -17.96 -2.01
CA VAL A 256 5.28 -17.18 -0.83
C VAL A 256 5.87 -15.85 -1.29
N VAL A 257 5.23 -14.75 -0.94
CA VAL A 257 5.60 -13.40 -1.40
C VAL A 257 6.21 -12.59 -0.25
N SER A 258 7.40 -12.02 -0.44
CA SER A 258 8.05 -11.16 0.57
C SER A 258 9.02 -10.15 -0.04
N LYS A 259 9.23 -9.04 0.69
CA LYS A 259 10.47 -8.25 0.63
C LYS A 259 11.66 -9.18 0.95
N PRO A 260 12.93 -8.75 0.82
CA PRO A 260 14.06 -9.60 1.18
C PRO A 260 13.92 -10.15 2.61
N PRO A 261 13.73 -11.47 2.80
CA PRO A 261 13.61 -12.07 4.11
C PRO A 261 14.99 -12.26 4.76
N ASP A 262 15.00 -12.54 6.07
CA ASP A 262 16.20 -13.07 6.72
C ASP A 262 16.66 -14.37 6.04
N PRO A 263 17.97 -14.55 5.77
CA PRO A 263 18.48 -15.72 5.03
C PRO A 263 18.20 -17.06 5.70
N ASP A 264 18.33 -17.14 7.03
CA ASP A 264 18.13 -18.38 7.79
C ASP A 264 16.64 -18.74 7.86
N VAL A 265 15.76 -17.72 8.03
CA VAL A 265 14.31 -17.90 7.98
C VAL A 265 13.89 -18.36 6.58
N ALA A 266 14.44 -17.77 5.53
CA ALA A 266 14.16 -18.17 4.15
C ALA A 266 14.61 -19.62 3.87
N ALA A 267 15.77 -20.04 4.39
CA ALA A 267 16.25 -21.41 4.27
C ALA A 267 15.31 -22.38 5.00
N GLY A 268 14.98 -22.08 6.26
CA GLY A 268 14.07 -22.92 7.06
C GLY A 268 12.67 -23.06 6.46
N LEU A 269 12.14 -22.03 5.80
CA LEU A 269 10.86 -22.11 5.10
C LEU A 269 10.96 -22.95 3.81
N ARG A 270 12.08 -22.90 3.09
CA ARG A 270 12.29 -23.77 1.92
C ARG A 270 12.36 -25.24 2.33
N ASP A 271 13.10 -25.52 3.41
CA ASP A 271 13.20 -26.90 3.93
C ASP A 271 11.82 -27.39 4.39
N TYR A 272 11.05 -26.54 5.04
CA TYR A 272 9.67 -26.87 5.43
C TYR A 272 8.76 -27.11 4.22
N ALA A 273 8.83 -26.27 3.21
CA ALA A 273 8.04 -26.42 1.99
C ALA A 273 8.28 -27.76 1.27
N LEU A 274 9.49 -28.33 1.38
CA LEU A 274 9.79 -29.67 0.83
C LEU A 274 9.05 -30.81 1.56
N THR A 275 8.49 -30.57 2.74
CA THR A 275 7.69 -31.56 3.48
C THR A 275 6.21 -31.56 3.08
N LEU A 276 5.76 -30.54 2.35
CA LEU A 276 4.38 -30.40 1.89
C LEU A 276 4.15 -31.19 0.60
N ALA A 277 2.93 -31.70 0.43
CA ALA A 277 2.52 -32.34 -0.83
C ALA A 277 2.27 -31.30 -1.93
N THR A 278 1.76 -30.12 -1.56
CA THR A 278 1.48 -29.00 -2.45
C THR A 278 2.77 -28.28 -2.82
N PRO A 279 3.08 -28.09 -4.12
CA PRO A 279 4.28 -27.39 -4.56
C PRO A 279 4.29 -25.92 -4.09
N VAL A 280 5.46 -25.46 -3.65
CA VAL A 280 5.66 -24.08 -3.15
C VAL A 280 6.72 -23.36 -3.96
N GLN A 281 6.40 -22.15 -4.39
CA GLN A 281 7.33 -21.22 -5.03
C GLN A 281 7.56 -19.99 -4.16
N PHE A 282 8.81 -19.53 -4.09
CA PHE A 282 9.21 -18.35 -3.33
C PHE A 282 9.44 -17.16 -4.26
N ALA A 283 8.61 -16.13 -4.14
CA ALA A 283 8.70 -14.85 -4.81
C ALA A 283 9.29 -13.80 -3.85
N PHE A 284 10.54 -14.00 -3.47
CA PHE A 284 11.28 -13.07 -2.61
C PHE A 284 11.96 -12.00 -3.46
N VAL A 285 11.46 -10.77 -3.37
CA VAL A 285 12.04 -9.62 -4.09
C VAL A 285 13.49 -9.40 -3.64
N GLY A 286 14.39 -9.15 -4.58
CA GLY A 286 15.79 -8.89 -4.26
C GLY A 286 16.74 -9.03 -5.45
N THR A 287 17.95 -8.52 -5.31
CA THR A 287 18.98 -8.56 -6.35
C THR A 287 19.30 -9.99 -6.78
N GLY A 288 19.34 -10.24 -8.08
CA GLY A 288 19.63 -11.55 -8.66
C GLY A 288 18.50 -12.57 -8.48
N ARG A 289 17.31 -12.15 -8.08
CA ARG A 289 16.11 -13.01 -7.95
C ARG A 289 15.08 -12.65 -9.01
N PRO A 290 14.19 -13.58 -9.38
CA PRO A 290 13.05 -13.26 -10.23
C PRO A 290 12.19 -12.17 -9.59
N ASP A 291 11.69 -11.24 -10.39
CA ASP A 291 10.67 -10.29 -9.97
C ASP A 291 9.30 -10.97 -9.79
N LEU A 292 8.32 -10.24 -9.24
CA LEU A 292 7.00 -10.79 -8.95
C LEU A 292 6.27 -11.27 -10.21
N THR A 293 6.48 -10.61 -11.34
CA THR A 293 5.89 -11.02 -12.62
C THR A 293 6.51 -12.32 -13.11
N ALA A 294 7.83 -12.43 -13.12
CA ALA A 294 8.53 -13.65 -13.50
C ALA A 294 8.22 -14.83 -12.56
N ALA A 295 8.06 -14.57 -11.26
CA ALA A 295 7.62 -15.57 -10.29
C ALA A 295 6.20 -16.05 -10.58
N THR A 296 5.26 -15.12 -10.88
CA THR A 296 3.89 -15.49 -11.26
C THR A 296 3.86 -16.30 -12.55
N GLU A 297 4.63 -15.91 -13.55
CA GLU A 297 4.75 -16.66 -14.81
C GLU A 297 5.27 -18.09 -14.60
N ALA A 298 6.27 -18.25 -13.71
CA ALA A 298 6.79 -19.58 -13.39
C ALA A 298 5.73 -20.44 -12.69
N ALA A 299 4.93 -19.87 -11.77
CA ALA A 299 3.83 -20.56 -11.13
C ALA A 299 2.75 -20.99 -12.15
N LEU A 300 2.34 -20.09 -13.05
CA LEU A 300 1.40 -20.43 -14.12
C LEU A 300 1.89 -21.60 -14.98
N ARG A 301 3.16 -21.58 -15.38
CA ARG A 301 3.76 -22.70 -16.15
C ARG A 301 3.77 -24.00 -15.35
N ALA A 302 4.05 -23.92 -14.03
CA ALA A 302 4.09 -25.12 -13.18
C ALA A 302 2.73 -25.82 -13.07
N ILE A 303 1.63 -25.06 -13.10
CA ILE A 303 0.27 -25.62 -13.09
C ILE A 303 -0.31 -25.80 -14.51
N GLY A 304 0.50 -25.68 -15.57
CA GLY A 304 0.08 -25.87 -16.95
C GLY A 304 -0.80 -24.77 -17.53
N GLN A 305 -0.84 -23.58 -16.90
CA GLN A 305 -1.61 -22.45 -17.40
C GLN A 305 -0.77 -21.59 -18.37
N PRO A 306 -1.43 -21.02 -19.40
CA PRO A 306 -0.74 -20.13 -20.33
C PRO A 306 -0.34 -18.81 -19.64
N VAL A 307 0.83 -18.29 -19.99
CA VAL A 307 1.26 -16.96 -19.60
C VAL A 307 0.71 -15.94 -20.60
N PRO A 308 -0.17 -15.02 -20.18
CA PRO A 308 -0.73 -14.03 -21.09
C PRO A 308 0.26 -12.89 -21.39
N ALA A 309 -0.04 -12.09 -22.41
CA ALA A 309 0.57 -10.77 -22.51
C ALA A 309 0.00 -9.88 -21.41
N TRP A 310 0.88 -9.33 -20.58
CA TRP A 310 0.44 -8.47 -19.47
C TRP A 310 -0.13 -7.15 -19.98
N PRO A 311 -1.19 -6.62 -19.35
CA PRO A 311 -1.85 -5.41 -19.79
C PRO A 311 -0.91 -4.22 -19.85
N ARG A 312 -1.05 -3.43 -20.91
CA ARG A 312 -0.31 -2.20 -21.12
C ARG A 312 -1.17 -1.21 -21.89
N TRP A 313 -1.25 0.01 -21.37
CA TRP A 313 -1.92 1.13 -22.01
C TRP A 313 -0.84 2.19 -22.34
N PRO A 314 -0.38 2.23 -23.61
CA PRO A 314 0.72 3.11 -24.00
C PRO A 314 0.28 4.58 -23.93
N GLY A 315 1.04 5.39 -23.23
CA GLY A 315 0.90 6.84 -23.25
C GLY A 315 1.25 7.45 -24.62
N PRO A 316 1.24 8.78 -24.72
CA PRO A 316 1.64 9.46 -25.95
C PRO A 316 3.01 8.98 -26.43
N SER A 317 3.17 8.83 -27.75
CA SER A 317 4.44 8.39 -28.33
C SER A 317 5.58 9.27 -27.82
N VAL A 318 6.50 8.65 -27.10
CA VAL A 318 7.78 9.25 -26.74
C VAL A 318 8.58 9.24 -28.03
N ALA A 319 8.64 10.39 -28.72
CA ALA A 319 9.34 10.49 -29.98
C ALA A 319 10.79 10.01 -29.79
N THR A 320 11.19 8.96 -30.54
CA THR A 320 12.61 8.63 -30.67
C THR A 320 13.29 9.83 -31.26
N PRO A 321 14.37 10.37 -30.67
CA PRO A 321 15.13 11.44 -31.33
C PRO A 321 15.61 10.88 -32.67
N SER A 322 15.06 11.35 -33.74
CA SER A 322 15.72 11.25 -35.07
C SER A 322 17.04 11.98 -34.88
N VAL A 323 18.15 11.31 -35.18
CA VAL A 323 19.48 11.91 -35.21
C VAL A 323 19.48 12.98 -36.29
N ALA A 324 18.94 14.13 -35.98
CA ALA A 324 19.12 15.35 -36.74
C ALA A 324 20.16 16.19 -35.99
N VAL A 325 21.38 16.18 -36.49
CA VAL A 325 22.42 17.13 -36.10
C VAL A 325 21.91 18.53 -36.45
N GLY A 326 21.32 19.19 -35.46
CA GLY A 326 20.84 20.56 -35.56
C GLY A 326 20.71 21.16 -34.19
N SER A 327 21.42 22.26 -33.92
CA SER A 327 21.44 23.06 -32.70
C SER A 327 20.11 23.76 -32.48
N GLY A 328 19.07 23.04 -32.11
CA GLY A 328 17.76 23.56 -31.71
C GLY A 328 17.44 23.20 -30.26
N GLU A 329 16.85 24.12 -29.52
CA GLU A 329 16.34 23.83 -28.16
C GLU A 329 15.36 22.64 -28.19
N PRO A 330 15.44 21.70 -27.23
CA PRO A 330 14.55 20.55 -27.16
C PRO A 330 13.09 21.00 -27.04
N ARG A 331 12.22 20.40 -27.85
CA ARG A 331 10.78 20.68 -27.77
C ARG A 331 10.18 20.08 -26.49
N ALA A 332 9.21 20.78 -25.88
CA ALA A 332 8.46 20.27 -24.75
C ALA A 332 7.86 18.87 -25.08
N GLY A 333 8.17 17.85 -24.28
CA GLY A 333 7.70 16.47 -24.45
C GLY A 333 8.69 15.49 -25.09
N GLU A 334 9.92 15.89 -25.42
CA GLU A 334 10.96 14.95 -25.85
C GLU A 334 11.66 14.31 -24.63
N PRO A 335 11.85 12.97 -24.63
CA PRO A 335 12.56 12.29 -23.54
C PRO A 335 13.99 12.74 -23.46
N ARG A 336 14.42 13.09 -22.25
CA ARG A 336 15.80 13.41 -21.92
C ARG A 336 16.36 12.30 -21.05
N ALA A 337 17.66 11.98 -21.20
CA ALA A 337 18.37 11.29 -20.14
C ALA A 337 18.34 12.14 -18.88
N GLY A 338 18.08 11.54 -17.75
CA GLY A 338 17.99 12.29 -16.51
C GLY A 338 17.59 11.44 -15.31
N ALA A 339 17.24 12.10 -14.23
CA ALA A 339 16.88 11.42 -13.00
C ALA A 339 15.56 10.65 -13.12
N LEU A 340 15.55 9.43 -12.58
CA LEU A 340 14.32 8.67 -12.29
C LEU A 340 13.84 9.00 -10.88
N ARG A 341 12.58 9.34 -10.73
CA ARG A 341 11.88 9.51 -9.46
C ARG A 341 10.77 8.48 -9.34
N GLY A 342 10.82 7.66 -8.28
CA GLY A 342 9.75 6.75 -7.91
C GLY A 342 8.94 7.31 -6.74
N LEU A 343 7.61 7.33 -6.83
CA LEU A 343 6.70 7.81 -5.79
C LEU A 343 5.66 6.71 -5.53
N PHE A 344 5.96 5.83 -4.59
CA PHE A 344 5.21 4.60 -4.36
C PHE A 344 4.28 4.68 -3.15
N ALA A 345 3.12 4.04 -3.25
CA ALA A 345 2.24 3.73 -2.12
C ALA A 345 2.57 2.35 -1.54
N GLY A 346 3.14 1.47 -2.35
CA GLY A 346 3.45 0.10 -1.97
C GLY A 346 4.93 -0.16 -1.75
N GLY A 347 5.35 -0.44 -0.52
CA GLY A 347 6.76 -0.63 -0.19
C GLY A 347 7.43 -1.78 -0.95
N THR A 348 6.74 -2.88 -1.21
CA THR A 348 7.31 -3.99 -1.99
C THR A 348 7.42 -3.66 -3.46
N LEU A 349 6.45 -2.91 -4.02
CA LEU A 349 6.52 -2.41 -5.39
C LEU A 349 7.69 -1.42 -5.55
N CYS A 350 7.91 -0.56 -4.54
CA CYS A 350 9.06 0.33 -4.48
C CYS A 350 10.38 -0.45 -4.47
N VAL A 351 10.53 -1.46 -3.60
CA VAL A 351 11.74 -2.29 -3.51
C VAL A 351 11.98 -3.05 -4.82
N GLU A 352 10.96 -3.65 -5.44
CA GLU A 352 11.07 -4.33 -6.72
C GLU A 352 11.54 -3.36 -7.81
N ALA A 353 10.92 -2.18 -7.89
CA ALA A 353 11.30 -1.16 -8.86
C ALA A 353 12.73 -0.67 -8.66
N MET A 354 13.18 -0.51 -7.40
CA MET A 354 14.58 -0.15 -7.10
C MET A 354 15.56 -1.22 -7.55
N VAL A 355 15.27 -2.50 -7.29
CA VAL A 355 16.14 -3.61 -7.72
C VAL A 355 16.28 -3.61 -9.24
N ILE A 356 15.16 -3.52 -9.96
CA ILE A 356 15.14 -3.53 -11.43
C ILE A 356 15.85 -2.30 -12.00
N ALA A 357 15.56 -1.10 -11.48
CA ALA A 357 16.14 0.13 -11.98
C ALA A 357 17.65 0.23 -11.68
N ALA A 358 18.09 -0.30 -10.53
CA ALA A 358 19.50 -0.27 -10.13
C ALA A 358 20.40 -1.07 -11.08
N GLU A 359 19.91 -2.14 -11.71
CA GLU A 359 20.65 -2.92 -12.72
C GLU A 359 21.00 -2.06 -13.94
N ARG A 360 20.18 -1.06 -14.26
CA ARG A 360 20.35 -0.22 -15.43
C ARG A 360 20.98 1.14 -15.15
N LEU A 361 20.63 1.72 -13.98
CA LEU A 361 20.92 3.12 -13.64
C LEU A 361 21.96 3.27 -12.52
N GLY A 362 22.38 2.16 -11.89
CA GLY A 362 23.25 2.18 -10.72
C GLY A 362 22.47 2.52 -9.43
N PRO A 363 23.14 3.10 -8.42
CA PRO A 363 22.55 3.29 -7.09
C PRO A 363 21.29 4.15 -7.09
N ILE A 364 20.23 3.67 -6.39
CA ILE A 364 18.97 4.38 -6.19
C ILE A 364 18.86 4.75 -4.71
N ARG A 365 18.63 6.02 -4.41
CA ARG A 365 18.38 6.49 -3.04
C ARG A 365 16.93 6.29 -2.63
N SER A 366 16.68 5.99 -1.34
CA SER A 366 15.32 5.75 -0.83
C SER A 366 15.22 5.96 0.68
N ASN A 367 14.01 6.19 1.19
CA ASN A 367 13.70 6.07 2.62
C ASN A 367 13.71 4.60 3.08
N VAL A 368 13.48 3.65 2.14
CA VAL A 368 13.58 2.19 2.35
C VAL A 368 14.71 1.60 1.49
N PRO A 369 15.98 1.99 1.71
CA PRO A 369 17.06 1.75 0.77
C PRO A 369 17.47 0.27 0.69
N LEU A 370 17.93 -0.16 -0.50
CA LEU A 370 18.53 -1.48 -0.67
C LEU A 370 19.88 -1.63 0.07
N GLN A 371 20.57 -0.52 0.32
CA GLN A 371 21.83 -0.42 1.03
C GLN A 371 21.76 0.77 2.00
N PRO A 372 22.20 0.64 3.27
CA PRO A 372 22.02 1.69 4.30
C PRO A 372 22.58 3.07 3.92
N GLU A 373 23.68 3.11 3.17
CA GLU A 373 24.35 4.35 2.70
C GLU A 373 23.53 5.12 1.65
N LEU A 374 22.53 4.49 1.06
CA LEU A 374 21.61 5.11 0.09
C LEU A 374 20.34 5.68 0.75
N ARG A 375 20.30 5.71 2.09
CA ARG A 375 19.15 6.28 2.81
C ARG A 375 19.01 7.76 2.52
N LEU A 376 17.76 8.16 2.31
CA LEU A 376 17.37 9.55 2.08
C LEU A 376 16.18 9.91 2.98
N SER A 377 16.12 11.17 3.46
CA SER A 377 14.92 11.66 4.13
C SER A 377 13.79 11.85 3.11
N PRO A 378 12.61 11.25 3.32
CA PRO A 378 11.57 11.18 2.30
C PRO A 378 10.96 12.54 1.93
N LEU A 379 10.97 13.51 2.85
CA LEU A 379 10.45 14.87 2.62
C LEU A 379 11.57 15.88 2.29
N GLY A 380 12.83 15.45 2.37
CA GLY A 380 13.98 16.28 2.07
C GLY A 380 14.25 16.44 0.56
N PRO A 381 15.13 17.37 0.18
CA PRO A 381 15.61 17.48 -1.19
C PRO A 381 16.44 16.25 -1.55
N VAL A 382 16.26 15.73 -2.78
CA VAL A 382 17.11 14.64 -3.28
C VAL A 382 18.51 15.19 -3.59
N PRO A 383 19.58 14.68 -2.96
CA PRO A 383 20.94 15.14 -3.23
C PRO A 383 21.31 14.94 -4.71
N GLY A 384 21.86 15.98 -5.34
CA GLY A 384 22.22 15.99 -6.76
C GLY A 384 21.25 16.76 -7.64
N THR A 385 20.09 17.22 -7.12
CA THR A 385 19.26 18.21 -7.79
C THR A 385 19.82 19.60 -7.49
N THR A 386 20.41 20.23 -8.48
CA THR A 386 20.92 21.59 -8.36
C THR A 386 19.79 22.58 -8.59
N GLY A 387 19.47 23.36 -7.54
CA GLY A 387 18.72 24.59 -7.73
C GLY A 387 19.48 25.54 -8.67
N PRO A 388 18.83 26.52 -9.32
CA PRO A 388 19.47 27.41 -10.27
C PRO A 388 20.60 28.19 -9.57
N GLY A 389 21.87 27.84 -9.86
CA GLY A 389 23.01 28.60 -9.41
C GLY A 389 24.27 27.87 -8.94
N LYS A 390 24.32 26.53 -8.90
CA LYS A 390 25.56 25.82 -8.51
C LYS A 390 25.91 24.66 -9.43
N THR A 391 26.39 24.97 -10.62
CA THR A 391 27.13 24.03 -11.47
C THR A 391 28.61 24.21 -11.22
N GLY A 392 29.20 23.35 -10.37
CA GLY A 392 30.64 23.14 -10.36
C GLY A 392 31.03 22.16 -11.47
N PRO A 393 32.16 22.34 -12.18
CA PRO A 393 32.60 21.41 -13.20
C PRO A 393 32.97 20.07 -12.55
N GLY A 394 32.20 19.00 -12.82
CA GLY A 394 32.51 17.63 -12.41
C GLY A 394 31.38 16.82 -11.75
N SER A 395 30.20 17.37 -11.51
CA SER A 395 29.08 16.62 -10.90
C SER A 395 28.08 16.19 -11.96
N THR A 396 28.28 15.04 -12.58
CA THR A 396 27.34 14.38 -13.51
C THR A 396 26.43 13.35 -12.82
N ALA A 397 26.26 13.41 -11.52
CA ALA A 397 25.39 12.49 -10.81
C ALA A 397 23.95 13.03 -10.76
N THR A 398 23.18 12.79 -11.80
CA THR A 398 21.71 12.82 -11.74
C THR A 398 21.27 11.75 -10.74
N GLY A 399 21.06 12.12 -9.47
CA GLY A 399 20.73 11.16 -8.43
C GLY A 399 19.33 10.57 -8.68
N HIS A 400 19.24 9.24 -8.89
CA HIS A 400 17.97 8.53 -8.94
C HIS A 400 17.45 8.32 -7.53
N ALA A 401 16.12 8.43 -7.34
CA ALA A 401 15.49 8.23 -6.03
C ALA A 401 14.10 7.61 -6.16
N MET A 402 13.75 6.75 -5.21
CA MET A 402 12.41 6.18 -5.05
C MET A 402 11.98 6.32 -3.60
N ILE A 403 10.74 6.78 -3.37
CA ILE A 403 10.16 7.02 -2.05
C ILE A 403 8.96 6.11 -1.88
N ASP A 404 8.97 5.35 -0.80
CA ASP A 404 7.82 4.62 -0.28
C ASP A 404 7.03 5.55 0.65
N PHE A 405 5.88 6.02 0.18
CA PHE A 405 4.97 6.86 0.97
C PHE A 405 4.10 6.04 1.93
N GLY A 406 4.09 4.72 1.79
CA GLY A 406 3.44 3.79 2.71
C GLY A 406 4.29 3.41 3.92
N ASP A 407 5.53 3.91 4.01
CA ASP A 407 6.40 3.71 5.16
C ASP A 407 5.85 4.39 6.42
N ASP A 408 6.05 3.76 7.59
CA ASP A 408 5.54 4.22 8.89
C ASP A 408 5.93 5.66 9.21
N GLU A 409 7.12 6.11 8.78
CA GLU A 409 7.60 7.48 8.99
C GLU A 409 6.68 8.52 8.29
N LEU A 410 6.05 8.16 7.18
CA LEU A 410 5.19 9.05 6.39
C LEU A 410 3.70 8.84 6.64
N THR A 411 3.30 7.68 7.17
CA THR A 411 1.91 7.35 7.48
C THR A 411 1.53 7.65 8.93
N ALA A 412 2.52 7.97 9.79
CA ALA A 412 2.24 8.35 11.17
C ALA A 412 1.24 9.52 11.24
N GLY A 413 0.01 9.24 11.76
CA GLY A 413 -1.09 10.19 11.87
C GLY A 413 -1.69 10.69 10.55
N ARG A 414 -1.43 9.99 9.46
CA ARG A 414 -2.00 10.27 8.12
C ARG A 414 -2.63 9.02 7.55
N ALA A 415 -3.56 9.20 6.62
CA ALA A 415 -4.08 8.08 5.85
C ALA A 415 -2.97 7.47 4.98
N HIS A 416 -3.02 6.16 4.82
CA HIS A 416 -2.15 5.46 3.89
C HIS A 416 -2.29 6.04 2.46
N PRO A 417 -1.22 6.14 1.66
CA PRO A 417 -1.25 6.72 0.32
C PRO A 417 -2.16 5.99 -0.69
N MET A 418 -2.62 4.79 -0.40
CA MET A 418 -3.70 4.15 -1.15
C MET A 418 -5.06 4.80 -0.91
N ILE A 419 -5.27 5.47 0.23
CA ILE A 419 -6.51 6.16 0.61
C ILE A 419 -6.43 7.64 0.27
N ASP A 420 -5.29 8.29 0.56
CA ASP A 420 -5.08 9.73 0.41
C ASP A 420 -3.80 10.01 -0.38
N GLN A 421 -3.95 10.49 -1.60
CA GLN A 421 -2.85 10.76 -2.53
C GLN A 421 -2.16 12.12 -2.29
N SER A 422 -2.65 12.95 -1.37
CA SER A 422 -2.26 14.36 -1.23
C SER A 422 -0.76 14.57 -1.14
N LEU A 423 -0.09 13.82 -0.23
CA LEU A 423 1.36 13.95 -0.02
C LEU A 423 2.17 13.51 -1.26
N ARG A 424 1.70 12.49 -1.98
CA ARG A 424 2.32 12.03 -3.23
C ARG A 424 2.14 13.06 -4.35
N ILE A 425 0.96 13.68 -4.44
CA ILE A 425 0.64 14.73 -5.43
C ILE A 425 1.50 15.97 -5.17
N GLU A 426 1.65 16.39 -3.92
CA GLU A 426 2.55 17.49 -3.55
C GLU A 426 3.99 17.19 -3.98
N ARG A 427 4.49 15.99 -3.67
CA ARG A 427 5.83 15.58 -4.08
C ARG A 427 5.96 15.45 -5.60
N LEU A 428 4.96 14.90 -6.29
CA LEU A 428 4.93 14.82 -7.75
C LEU A 428 5.09 16.20 -8.39
N ALA A 429 4.40 17.21 -7.88
CA ALA A 429 4.48 18.57 -8.40
C ALA A 429 5.89 19.18 -8.26
N ILE A 430 6.60 18.84 -7.16
CA ILE A 430 7.99 19.26 -6.93
C ILE A 430 8.93 18.56 -7.92
N GLU A 431 8.84 17.23 -8.04
CA GLU A 431 9.72 16.45 -8.89
C GLU A 431 9.48 16.75 -10.39
N ALA A 432 8.23 16.99 -10.79
CA ALA A 432 7.89 17.33 -12.17
C ALA A 432 8.38 18.73 -12.58
N ALA A 433 8.61 19.63 -11.63
CA ALA A 433 9.17 20.95 -11.88
C ALA A 433 10.71 20.96 -11.98
N ASP A 434 11.39 19.89 -11.58
CA ASP A 434 12.85 19.77 -11.64
C ASP A 434 13.28 19.39 -13.08
N PRO A 435 14.03 20.25 -13.78
CA PRO A 435 14.49 19.96 -15.15
C PRO A 435 15.47 18.78 -15.24
N ALA A 436 16.05 18.34 -14.13
CA ALA A 436 16.91 17.16 -14.08
C ALA A 436 16.12 15.85 -14.06
N VAL A 437 14.82 15.89 -13.79
CA VAL A 437 13.96 14.71 -13.74
C VAL A 437 13.44 14.39 -15.14
N ALA A 438 13.81 13.21 -15.64
CA ALA A 438 13.38 12.72 -16.95
C ALA A 438 12.15 11.81 -16.85
N VAL A 439 12.00 11.06 -15.76
CA VAL A 439 10.94 10.08 -15.58
C VAL A 439 10.41 10.10 -14.15
N ILE A 440 9.09 10.07 -14.02
CA ILE A 440 8.40 9.85 -12.75
C ILE A 440 7.64 8.52 -12.84
N LEU A 441 7.97 7.59 -11.96
CA LEU A 441 7.34 6.28 -11.83
C LEU A 441 6.43 6.27 -10.60
N LEU A 442 5.18 5.86 -10.79
CA LEU A 442 4.13 5.79 -9.75
C LEU A 442 3.56 4.37 -9.71
N ASP A 443 3.08 3.94 -8.56
CA ASP A 443 2.12 2.86 -8.46
C ASP A 443 0.71 3.42 -8.16
N VAL A 444 -0.30 2.71 -8.60
CA VAL A 444 -1.71 2.92 -8.25
C VAL A 444 -2.29 1.56 -7.93
N VAL A 445 -2.79 1.39 -6.72
CA VAL A 445 -3.38 0.14 -6.26
C VAL A 445 -4.87 0.32 -6.10
N LEU A 446 -5.65 -0.51 -6.78
CA LEU A 446 -7.10 -0.56 -6.72
C LEU A 446 -7.59 -1.56 -5.65
N GLY A 447 -8.87 -1.82 -5.62
CA GLY A 447 -9.51 -2.77 -4.72
C GLY A 447 -10.21 -2.11 -3.54
N HIS A 448 -10.78 -2.95 -2.68
CA HIS A 448 -11.46 -2.51 -1.47
C HIS A 448 -10.48 -1.83 -0.51
N GLY A 449 -10.95 -0.84 0.23
CA GLY A 449 -10.12 -0.05 1.16
C GLY A 449 -9.27 1.04 0.50
N ALA A 450 -8.96 0.92 -0.81
CA ALA A 450 -8.25 1.94 -1.56
C ALA A 450 -9.18 3.11 -1.98
N HIS A 451 -8.57 4.21 -2.45
CA HIS A 451 -9.30 5.37 -2.95
C HIS A 451 -10.32 4.97 -4.03
N PRO A 452 -11.56 5.47 -4.00
CA PRO A 452 -12.60 5.06 -4.95
C PRO A 452 -12.33 5.47 -6.40
N ASP A 453 -11.55 6.55 -6.63
CA ASP A 453 -11.17 7.02 -7.96
C ASP A 453 -9.78 7.68 -7.94
N PRO A 454 -8.69 6.88 -7.84
CA PRO A 454 -7.33 7.43 -7.75
C PRO A 454 -6.89 8.18 -9.02
N ALA A 455 -7.42 7.82 -10.19
CA ALA A 455 -7.08 8.50 -11.43
C ALA A 455 -7.67 9.91 -11.51
N ALA A 456 -8.80 10.18 -10.87
CA ALA A 456 -9.37 11.52 -10.79
C ALA A 456 -8.48 12.50 -10.00
N GLU A 457 -7.71 12.02 -9.02
CA GLU A 457 -6.76 12.85 -8.27
C GLU A 457 -5.38 12.94 -8.96
N LEU A 458 -4.83 11.81 -9.41
CA LEU A 458 -3.50 11.75 -10.00
C LEU A 458 -3.46 12.29 -11.44
N GLY A 459 -4.53 12.10 -12.21
CA GLY A 459 -4.59 12.51 -13.61
C GLY A 459 -4.30 14.01 -13.84
N PRO A 460 -4.98 14.93 -13.16
CA PRO A 460 -4.68 16.36 -13.25
C PRO A 460 -3.24 16.71 -12.85
N ALA A 461 -2.68 16.05 -11.83
CA ALA A 461 -1.31 16.27 -11.39
C ALA A 461 -0.28 15.78 -12.44
N ILE A 462 -0.52 14.63 -13.08
CA ILE A 462 0.29 14.11 -14.18
C ILE A 462 0.23 15.06 -15.38
N ALA A 463 -0.96 15.50 -15.80
CA ALA A 463 -1.12 16.41 -16.93
C ALA A 463 -0.38 17.73 -16.69
N ALA A 464 -0.57 18.34 -15.51
CA ALA A 464 0.12 19.58 -15.13
C ALA A 464 1.65 19.39 -15.05
N GLY A 465 2.12 18.25 -14.55
CA GLY A 465 3.54 17.92 -14.48
C GLY A 465 4.19 17.82 -15.86
N ARG A 466 3.50 17.21 -16.83
CA ARG A 466 3.95 17.11 -18.23
C ARG A 466 4.07 18.47 -18.90
N GLU A 467 3.10 19.36 -18.67
CA GLU A 467 3.12 20.70 -19.23
C GLU A 467 4.30 21.56 -18.72
N ARG A 468 4.69 21.34 -17.45
CA ARG A 468 5.72 22.14 -16.77
C ARG A 468 7.15 21.72 -17.09
N GLY A 469 7.44 20.40 -17.06
CA GLY A 469 8.82 19.91 -16.99
C GLY A 469 9.26 18.98 -18.10
N GLY A 470 8.36 18.41 -18.89
CA GLY A 470 8.67 17.45 -19.94
C GLY A 470 9.11 16.07 -19.43
N ALA A 471 8.96 15.78 -18.13
CA ALA A 471 9.18 14.43 -17.59
C ALA A 471 8.16 13.44 -18.19
N ALA A 472 8.61 12.21 -18.45
CA ALA A 472 7.71 11.11 -18.80
C ALA A 472 7.08 10.53 -17.53
N PHE A 473 5.80 10.18 -17.59
CA PHE A 473 5.10 9.53 -16.49
C PHE A 473 4.85 8.07 -16.80
N VAL A 474 5.22 7.22 -15.87
CA VAL A 474 5.01 5.76 -15.93
C VAL A 474 4.21 5.35 -14.70
N VAL A 475 3.16 4.57 -14.89
CA VAL A 475 2.28 4.10 -13.81
C VAL A 475 2.21 2.58 -13.81
N SER A 476 2.50 1.98 -12.67
CA SER A 476 2.19 0.60 -12.35
C SER A 476 0.77 0.56 -11.76
N LEU A 477 -0.20 0.07 -12.52
CA LEU A 477 -1.60 -0.02 -12.09
C LEU A 477 -1.90 -1.44 -11.61
N ILE A 478 -2.02 -1.60 -10.32
CA ILE A 478 -2.32 -2.87 -9.65
C ILE A 478 -3.82 -2.93 -9.39
N GLY A 479 -4.51 -3.76 -10.13
CA GLY A 479 -5.97 -3.88 -10.03
C GLY A 479 -6.48 -5.14 -10.71
N ALA A 480 -7.55 -5.71 -10.19
CA ALA A 480 -8.28 -6.80 -10.78
C ALA A 480 -9.39 -6.27 -11.69
N ARG A 481 -9.85 -7.10 -12.65
CA ARG A 481 -10.92 -6.71 -13.58
C ARG A 481 -12.23 -6.38 -12.88
N SER A 482 -12.49 -7.04 -11.76
CA SER A 482 -13.72 -6.89 -10.97
C SER A 482 -13.62 -5.90 -9.81
N ASP A 483 -12.51 -5.16 -9.71
CA ASP A 483 -12.38 -4.13 -8.67
C ASP A 483 -13.39 -2.99 -8.85
N PRO A 484 -13.93 -2.45 -7.75
CA PRO A 484 -15.03 -1.48 -7.79
C PRO A 484 -14.67 -0.18 -8.53
N GLN A 485 -13.39 0.18 -8.61
CA GLN A 485 -12.92 1.37 -9.31
C GLN A 485 -12.97 1.25 -10.83
N GLY A 486 -13.07 0.03 -11.37
CA GLY A 486 -13.08 -0.24 -12.80
C GLY A 486 -11.70 -0.05 -13.44
N LEU A 487 -10.93 -1.13 -13.49
CA LEU A 487 -9.54 -1.16 -13.98
C LEU A 487 -9.33 -0.42 -15.30
N GLU A 488 -10.13 -0.71 -16.32
CA GLU A 488 -10.00 -0.10 -17.65
C GLU A 488 -10.32 1.41 -17.63
N ALA A 489 -11.25 1.83 -16.79
CA ALA A 489 -11.59 3.25 -16.62
C ALA A 489 -10.41 4.01 -15.99
N GLN A 490 -9.82 3.46 -14.93
CA GLN A 490 -8.65 4.03 -14.26
C GLN A 490 -7.44 4.08 -15.19
N ALA A 491 -7.16 2.99 -15.90
CA ALA A 491 -6.07 2.93 -16.88
C ALA A 491 -6.23 3.97 -18.00
N SER A 492 -7.45 4.08 -18.56
CA SER A 492 -7.76 5.02 -19.63
C SER A 492 -7.64 6.49 -19.18
N ALA A 493 -8.07 6.80 -17.94
CA ALA A 493 -7.97 8.14 -17.37
C ALA A 493 -6.49 8.55 -17.16
N LEU A 494 -5.66 7.65 -16.61
CA LEU A 494 -4.23 7.87 -16.44
C LEU A 494 -3.50 7.99 -17.78
N GLN A 495 -3.86 7.16 -18.77
CA GLN A 495 -3.36 7.24 -20.13
C GLN A 495 -3.72 8.59 -20.79
N ALA A 496 -4.97 9.03 -20.65
CA ALA A 496 -5.44 10.32 -21.19
C ALA A 496 -4.70 11.51 -20.55
N ALA A 497 -4.33 11.41 -19.27
CA ALA A 497 -3.46 12.37 -18.59
C ALA A 497 -2.01 12.36 -19.13
N GLY A 498 -1.65 11.33 -19.90
CA GLY A 498 -0.37 11.19 -20.61
C GLY A 498 0.63 10.27 -19.95
N ALA A 499 0.20 9.37 -19.06
CA ALA A 499 1.04 8.34 -18.49
C ALA A 499 1.13 7.10 -19.41
N HIS A 500 2.26 6.40 -19.33
CA HIS A 500 2.39 5.01 -19.79
C HIS A 500 1.96 4.10 -18.64
N VAL A 501 0.90 3.33 -18.82
CA VAL A 501 0.32 2.49 -17.76
C VAL A 501 0.62 1.02 -18.02
N PHE A 502 0.97 0.29 -16.96
CA PHE A 502 1.32 -1.13 -17.00
C PHE A 502 0.62 -1.88 -15.87
N GLY A 503 0.09 -3.07 -16.16
CA GLY A 503 -0.45 -3.99 -15.16
C GLY A 503 0.63 -4.79 -14.41
N SER A 504 1.90 -4.69 -14.83
CA SER A 504 3.05 -5.31 -14.19
C SER A 504 4.00 -4.23 -13.68
N ASN A 505 4.30 -4.24 -12.37
CA ASN A 505 5.25 -3.30 -11.76
C ASN A 505 6.66 -3.50 -12.31
N ALA A 506 7.09 -4.74 -12.51
CA ALA A 506 8.37 -5.03 -13.11
C ALA A 506 8.51 -4.47 -14.54
N ALA A 507 7.45 -4.57 -15.35
CA ALA A 507 7.43 -4.01 -16.70
C ALA A 507 7.46 -2.47 -16.68
N ALA A 508 6.71 -1.84 -15.76
CA ALA A 508 6.73 -0.39 -15.55
C ALA A 508 8.13 0.10 -15.13
N ALA A 509 8.76 -0.58 -14.17
CA ALA A 509 10.09 -0.24 -13.67
C ALA A 509 11.17 -0.34 -14.76
N ARG A 510 11.17 -1.44 -15.56
CA ARG A 510 12.08 -1.60 -16.71
C ARG A 510 11.89 -0.49 -17.73
N PHE A 511 10.64 -0.21 -18.08
CA PHE A 511 10.34 0.85 -19.05
C PHE A 511 10.78 2.23 -18.55
N ALA A 512 10.53 2.54 -17.27
CA ALA A 512 10.96 3.80 -16.66
C ALA A 512 12.50 3.92 -16.60
N ALA A 513 13.19 2.85 -16.23
CA ALA A 513 14.66 2.82 -16.22
C ALA A 513 15.26 2.99 -17.62
N ASP A 514 14.68 2.34 -18.64
CA ASP A 514 15.12 2.48 -20.03
C ASP A 514 14.90 3.91 -20.56
N LEU A 515 13.80 4.56 -20.18
CA LEU A 515 13.57 5.97 -20.54
C LEU A 515 14.60 6.89 -19.87
N ALA A 516 14.89 6.69 -18.59
CA ALA A 516 15.84 7.51 -17.85
C ALA A 516 17.29 7.33 -18.32
N ALA A 517 17.64 6.14 -18.86
CA ALA A 517 18.97 5.82 -19.37
C ALA A 517 19.24 6.29 -20.81
N ARG A 518 18.22 6.71 -21.55
CA ARG A 518 18.38 7.18 -22.95
C ARG A 518 19.17 8.50 -22.95
N SER A 519 20.41 8.45 -23.38
CA SER A 519 21.31 9.60 -23.55
C SER A 519 21.28 10.13 -24.99
#